data_e4b87bb28a8ea12a6ee3e8d77fbf31b1
#
_entry.id   e4b87bb28a8ea12a6ee3e8d77fbf31b1
#
_cell.length_a   1.000
_cell.length_b   1.000
_cell.length_c   1.000
_cell.angle_alpha   90.00
_cell.angle_beta   90.00
_cell.angle_gamma   90.00
#
_symmetry.space_group_name_H-M   'P 1'
#
loop_
_entity.id
_entity.type
_entity.pdbx_description
1 polymer ?
#
loop_
_entity_poly.entity_id
_entity_poly.type
_entity_poly.pdbx_seq_one_letter_code
_entity_poly.pdbx_strand_id
1 'polypeptide(L)'
;ISESAKIGDNVYIGAFAYIGDNVVVGDGCQIYPNATICDNVKLGNNCILYPNTTVYHDCRLGNEVILHAGSVVGADGFGFAPNAETNSYDKIPQIGNVIIEDNVEIGANTCIDRSTMGSTFVRKGVKLDNLVQIAHNTDIGENTVMSAQVGIAGSTKVGQWCMFGGQVGIAGHITIGNK
;
A
#
# COMPACT_ATOMS: atom_id res chain seq x y z
N ILE A 1 -1.18 21.37 -2.90
CA ILE A 1 -2.50 20.85 -2.44
C ILE A 1 -3.53 21.28 -3.46
N SER A 2 -4.30 20.32 -3.99
CA SER A 2 -5.42 20.62 -4.87
C SER A 2 -6.54 21.37 -4.15
N GLU A 3 -7.26 22.24 -4.88
CA GLU A 3 -8.43 22.98 -4.35
C GLU A 3 -9.60 22.05 -4.00
N SER A 4 -9.68 20.88 -4.63
CA SER A 4 -10.73 19.89 -4.36
C SER A 4 -10.45 18.98 -3.16
N ALA A 5 -9.22 19.03 -2.61
CA ALA A 5 -8.85 18.22 -1.46
C ALA A 5 -9.56 18.69 -0.18
N LYS A 6 -9.95 17.73 0.66
CA LYS A 6 -10.56 17.97 1.97
C LYS A 6 -9.57 17.59 3.06
N ILE A 7 -9.14 18.56 3.84
CA ILE A 7 -8.14 18.37 4.90
C ILE A 7 -8.87 18.55 6.25
N GLY A 8 -8.70 17.57 7.13
CA GLY A 8 -9.24 17.58 8.49
C GLY A 8 -8.55 18.57 9.42
N ASP A 9 -8.91 18.51 10.69
CA ASP A 9 -8.36 19.38 11.73
C ASP A 9 -6.99 18.90 12.22
N ASN A 10 -6.13 19.83 12.65
CA ASN A 10 -4.79 19.56 13.22
C ASN A 10 -3.87 18.74 12.32
N VAL A 11 -3.97 18.89 11.01
CA VAL A 11 -3.13 18.19 10.03
C VAL A 11 -1.81 18.96 9.82
N TYR A 12 -0.67 18.26 9.91
CA TYR A 12 0.63 18.78 9.50
C TYR A 12 0.93 18.39 8.06
N ILE A 13 1.31 19.37 7.24
CA ILE A 13 1.72 19.16 5.83
C ILE A 13 3.08 19.79 5.63
N GLY A 14 4.07 18.94 5.38
CA GLY A 14 5.46 19.32 5.18
C GLY A 14 5.73 19.97 3.82
N ALA A 15 6.91 20.57 3.68
CA ALA A 15 7.34 21.22 2.44
C ALA A 15 7.36 20.23 1.26
N PHE A 16 6.92 20.69 0.08
CA PHE A 16 6.88 19.92 -1.17
C PHE A 16 5.99 18.67 -1.14
N ALA A 17 5.13 18.50 -0.13
CA ALA A 17 4.12 17.46 -0.17
C ALA A 17 3.10 17.76 -1.28
N TYR A 18 2.79 16.75 -2.10
CA TYR A 18 1.75 16.82 -3.12
C TYR A 18 0.48 16.15 -2.62
N ILE A 19 -0.63 16.85 -2.71
CA ILE A 19 -1.98 16.32 -2.40
C ILE A 19 -2.87 16.59 -3.60
N GLY A 20 -3.28 15.52 -4.27
CA GLY A 20 -4.02 15.53 -5.52
C GLY A 20 -5.51 15.84 -5.38
N ASP A 21 -6.23 15.66 -6.49
CA ASP A 21 -7.65 15.99 -6.57
C ASP A 21 -8.52 15.02 -5.77
N ASN A 22 -9.55 15.57 -5.13
CA ASN A 22 -10.55 14.83 -4.34
C ASN A 22 -9.96 13.98 -3.20
N VAL A 23 -8.70 14.23 -2.80
CA VAL A 23 -8.10 13.58 -1.63
C VAL A 23 -8.85 13.98 -0.38
N VAL A 24 -9.06 13.02 0.51
CA VAL A 24 -9.61 13.26 1.85
C VAL A 24 -8.56 12.86 2.88
N VAL A 25 -8.19 13.79 3.74
CA VAL A 25 -7.25 13.58 4.86
C VAL A 25 -8.02 13.76 6.17
N GLY A 26 -8.01 12.74 7.00
CA GLY A 26 -8.63 12.77 8.33
C GLY A 26 -7.87 13.67 9.31
N ASP A 27 -8.45 13.82 10.50
CA ASP A 27 -7.90 14.69 11.55
C ASP A 27 -6.57 14.14 12.11
N GLY A 28 -5.70 15.05 12.56
CA GLY A 28 -4.46 14.72 13.26
C GLY A 28 -3.38 14.07 12.40
N CYS A 29 -3.55 14.00 11.09
CA CYS A 29 -2.57 13.39 10.18
C CYS A 29 -1.29 14.22 10.10
N GLN A 30 -0.15 13.51 9.90
CA GLN A 30 1.16 14.12 9.70
C GLN A 30 1.71 13.68 8.34
N ILE A 31 1.76 14.60 7.40
CA ILE A 31 2.25 14.38 6.03
C ILE A 31 3.59 15.10 5.90
N TYR A 32 4.66 14.31 5.92
CA TYR A 32 6.03 14.83 5.94
C TYR A 32 6.50 15.32 4.55
N PRO A 33 7.66 16.03 4.47
CA PRO A 33 8.15 16.60 3.22
C PRO A 33 8.28 15.59 2.07
N ASN A 34 7.96 16.03 0.86
CA ASN A 34 8.00 15.25 -0.38
C ASN A 34 7.06 14.01 -0.41
N ALA A 35 6.15 13.85 0.53
CA ALA A 35 5.12 12.83 0.42
C ALA A 35 4.18 13.16 -0.76
N THR A 36 3.80 12.13 -1.54
CA THR A 36 2.91 12.26 -2.69
C THR A 36 1.63 11.46 -2.44
N ILE A 37 0.50 12.15 -2.43
CA ILE A 37 -0.82 11.56 -2.30
C ILE A 37 -1.59 11.87 -3.58
N CYS A 38 -1.76 10.86 -4.43
CA CYS A 38 -2.44 11.00 -5.72
C CYS A 38 -3.96 11.15 -5.56
N ASP A 39 -4.64 11.35 -6.67
CA ASP A 39 -6.06 11.68 -6.72
C ASP A 39 -6.96 10.62 -6.08
N ASN A 40 -8.07 11.05 -5.51
CA ASN A 40 -9.13 10.23 -4.90
C ASN A 40 -8.69 9.36 -3.70
N VAL A 41 -7.48 9.54 -3.17
CA VAL A 41 -7.00 8.82 -1.98
C VAL A 41 -7.80 9.27 -0.76
N LYS A 42 -8.08 8.31 0.14
CA LYS A 42 -8.69 8.58 1.44
C LYS A 42 -7.80 8.12 2.55
N LEU A 43 -7.42 9.04 3.44
CA LEU A 43 -6.72 8.75 4.68
C LEU A 43 -7.69 8.92 5.85
N GLY A 44 -7.69 7.95 6.76
CA GLY A 44 -8.35 8.06 8.05
C GLY A 44 -7.63 9.06 8.98
N ASN A 45 -7.96 9.02 10.26
CA ASN A 45 -7.42 9.91 11.27
C ASN A 45 -6.04 9.44 11.78
N ASN A 46 -5.23 10.39 12.24
CA ASN A 46 -3.94 10.15 12.92
C ASN A 46 -2.93 9.33 12.09
N CYS A 47 -2.99 9.40 10.78
CA CYS A 47 -2.02 8.76 9.90
C CYS A 47 -0.70 9.54 9.88
N ILE A 48 0.42 8.82 9.75
CA ILE A 48 1.75 9.40 9.60
C ILE A 48 2.37 8.93 8.29
N LEU A 49 2.61 9.86 7.38
CA LEU A 49 3.29 9.60 6.11
C LEU A 49 4.68 10.26 6.15
N TYR A 50 5.71 9.45 6.37
CA TYR A 50 7.10 9.91 6.44
C TYR A 50 7.62 10.42 5.08
N PRO A 51 8.79 11.09 5.01
CA PRO A 51 9.27 11.71 3.79
C PRO A 51 9.38 10.75 2.60
N ASN A 52 9.07 11.25 1.41
CA ASN A 52 9.14 10.52 0.13
C ASN A 52 8.21 9.29 0.04
N THR A 53 7.18 9.19 0.87
CA THR A 53 6.13 8.17 0.68
C THR A 53 5.26 8.51 -0.53
N THR A 54 4.75 7.49 -1.21
CA THR A 54 3.84 7.67 -2.34
C THR A 54 2.60 6.81 -2.16
N VAL A 55 1.43 7.43 -2.21
CA VAL A 55 0.13 6.74 -2.24
C VAL A 55 -0.52 7.05 -3.58
N TYR A 56 -0.66 6.03 -4.41
CA TYR A 56 -1.27 6.15 -5.74
C TYR A 56 -2.79 6.33 -5.66
N HIS A 57 -3.37 6.77 -6.77
CA HIS A 57 -4.79 7.11 -6.88
C HIS A 57 -5.74 5.98 -6.43
N ASP A 58 -6.90 6.38 -5.93
CA ASP A 58 -8.01 5.53 -5.48
C ASP A 58 -7.72 4.63 -4.27
N CYS A 59 -6.51 4.67 -3.69
CA CYS A 59 -6.17 3.90 -2.51
C CYS A 59 -6.86 4.44 -1.25
N ARG A 60 -7.07 3.56 -0.27
CA ARG A 60 -7.70 3.88 1.01
C ARG A 60 -6.86 3.41 2.17
N LEU A 61 -6.60 4.30 3.11
CA LEU A 61 -5.91 4.02 4.36
C LEU A 61 -6.87 4.31 5.52
N GLY A 62 -6.95 3.36 6.45
CA GLY A 62 -7.72 3.50 7.69
C GLY A 62 -7.09 4.49 8.66
N ASN A 63 -7.47 4.38 9.92
CA ASN A 63 -6.94 5.23 10.98
C ASN A 63 -5.59 4.70 11.50
N GLU A 64 -4.76 5.61 12.03
CA GLU A 64 -3.49 5.25 12.70
C GLU A 64 -2.54 4.43 11.80
N VAL A 65 -2.56 4.68 10.50
CA VAL A 65 -1.64 4.04 9.54
C VAL A 65 -0.33 4.82 9.52
N ILE A 66 0.79 4.09 9.60
CA ILE A 66 2.14 4.65 9.50
C ILE A 66 2.82 4.14 8.23
N LEU A 67 3.24 5.06 7.37
CA LEU A 67 4.06 4.78 6.20
C LEU A 67 5.47 5.33 6.42
N HIS A 68 6.48 4.47 6.54
CA HIS A 68 7.88 4.90 6.65
C HIS A 68 8.45 5.38 5.31
N ALA A 69 9.58 6.10 5.40
CA ALA A 69 10.16 6.82 4.26
C ALA A 69 10.37 5.94 3.02
N GLY A 70 10.01 6.46 1.87
CA GLY A 70 10.16 5.79 0.57
C GLY A 70 9.21 4.63 0.33
N SER A 71 8.28 4.33 1.23
CA SER A 71 7.26 3.30 0.97
C SER A 71 6.30 3.73 -0.14
N VAL A 72 5.82 2.76 -0.92
CA VAL A 72 4.95 2.97 -2.08
C VAL A 72 3.70 2.11 -1.95
N VAL A 73 2.54 2.73 -2.01
CA VAL A 73 1.24 2.06 -1.93
C VAL A 73 0.46 2.27 -3.22
N GLY A 74 0.09 1.20 -3.89
CA GLY A 74 -0.79 1.23 -5.05
C GLY A 74 -0.10 1.41 -6.40
N ALA A 75 1.21 1.13 -6.51
CA ALA A 75 1.86 1.01 -7.82
C ALA A 75 1.27 -0.16 -8.61
N ASP A 76 1.43 -0.14 -9.93
CA ASP A 76 0.95 -1.23 -10.79
C ASP A 76 1.59 -2.56 -10.42
N GLY A 77 0.78 -3.60 -10.31
CA GLY A 77 1.25 -4.96 -10.19
C GLY A 77 1.97 -5.46 -11.44
N PHE A 78 2.78 -6.52 -11.29
CA PHE A 78 3.51 -7.15 -12.38
C PHE A 78 2.55 -7.99 -13.25
N GLY A 79 1.86 -7.33 -14.16
CA GLY A 79 0.90 -7.94 -15.07
C GLY A 79 1.30 -7.76 -16.54
N PHE A 80 1.76 -8.84 -17.19
CA PHE A 80 2.15 -8.85 -18.59
C PHE A 80 1.71 -10.15 -19.27
N ALA A 81 1.18 -10.04 -20.49
CA ALA A 81 0.82 -11.19 -21.32
C ALA A 81 1.84 -11.34 -22.46
N PRO A 82 2.34 -12.56 -22.71
CA PRO A 82 3.21 -12.77 -23.87
C PRO A 82 2.44 -12.57 -25.18
N ASN A 83 3.03 -11.83 -26.09
CA ASN A 83 2.51 -11.61 -27.44
C ASN A 83 3.42 -12.33 -28.45
N ALA A 84 2.93 -13.44 -28.98
CA ALA A 84 3.70 -14.28 -29.92
C ALA A 84 3.90 -13.62 -31.30
N GLU A 85 3.03 -12.71 -31.70
CA GLU A 85 3.10 -12.04 -32.99
C GLU A 85 4.24 -11.02 -33.04
N THR A 86 4.42 -10.29 -31.93
CA THR A 86 5.43 -9.23 -31.81
C THR A 86 6.69 -9.68 -31.09
N ASN A 87 6.71 -10.90 -30.56
CA ASN A 87 7.77 -11.45 -29.71
C ASN A 87 8.10 -10.52 -28.53
N SER A 88 7.06 -10.00 -27.87
CA SER A 88 7.14 -9.04 -26.76
C SER A 88 6.14 -9.36 -25.65
N TYR A 89 5.99 -8.46 -24.70
CA TYR A 89 4.99 -8.53 -23.65
C TYR A 89 4.05 -7.33 -23.72
N ASP A 90 2.76 -7.59 -23.70
CA ASP A 90 1.73 -6.57 -23.57
C ASP A 90 1.40 -6.35 -22.09
N LYS A 91 1.40 -5.08 -21.67
CA LYS A 91 1.05 -4.72 -20.30
C LYS A 91 -0.44 -4.94 -20.04
N ILE A 92 -0.78 -5.66 -19.00
CA ILE A 92 -2.15 -5.78 -18.49
C ILE A 92 -2.44 -4.56 -17.60
N PRO A 93 -3.43 -3.71 -17.92
CA PRO A 93 -3.81 -2.56 -17.10
C PRO A 93 -4.19 -2.98 -15.68
N GLN A 94 -3.71 -2.24 -14.70
CA GLN A 94 -3.99 -2.46 -13.29
C GLN A 94 -4.97 -1.39 -12.83
N ILE A 95 -6.26 -1.72 -12.81
CA ILE A 95 -7.37 -0.76 -12.57
C ILE A 95 -7.96 -0.82 -11.15
N GLY A 96 -7.46 -1.72 -10.32
CA GLY A 96 -7.83 -1.83 -8.92
C GLY A 96 -7.09 -0.85 -8.02
N ASN A 97 -7.15 -1.08 -6.73
CA ASN A 97 -6.51 -0.22 -5.72
C ASN A 97 -5.91 -1.04 -4.57
N VAL A 98 -5.43 -0.35 -3.54
CA VAL A 98 -5.02 -0.92 -2.25
C VAL A 98 -5.94 -0.39 -1.15
N ILE A 99 -6.34 -1.27 -0.25
CA ILE A 99 -7.03 -0.93 0.99
C ILE A 99 -6.16 -1.38 2.17
N ILE A 100 -5.71 -0.40 2.96
CA ILE A 100 -5.00 -0.61 4.21
C ILE A 100 -5.97 -0.29 5.35
N GLU A 101 -6.17 -1.23 6.26
CA GLU A 101 -7.05 -1.04 7.41
C GLU A 101 -6.33 -0.33 8.56
N ASP A 102 -7.02 -0.19 9.71
CA ASP A 102 -6.53 0.58 10.84
C ASP A 102 -5.27 -0.02 11.49
N ASN A 103 -4.46 0.84 12.11
CA ASN A 103 -3.30 0.47 12.92
C ASN A 103 -2.28 -0.41 12.17
N VAL A 104 -2.09 -0.17 10.89
CA VAL A 104 -1.08 -0.82 10.05
C VAL A 104 0.19 0.02 10.02
N GLU A 105 1.35 -0.64 10.05
CA GLU A 105 2.65 0.02 9.90
C GLU A 105 3.44 -0.60 8.75
N ILE A 106 3.92 0.25 7.85
CA ILE A 106 4.62 -0.12 6.63
C ILE A 106 6.03 0.43 6.68
N GLY A 107 7.02 -0.47 6.70
CA GLY A 107 8.45 -0.15 6.78
C GLY A 107 8.99 0.61 5.56
N ALA A 108 10.20 1.13 5.71
CA ALA A 108 10.85 1.95 4.69
C ALA A 108 11.08 1.17 3.38
N ASN A 109 10.83 1.84 2.24
CA ASN A 109 10.97 1.26 0.89
C ASN A 109 10.17 -0.02 0.66
N THR A 110 9.14 -0.28 1.44
CA THR A 110 8.18 -1.37 1.22
C THR A 110 7.20 -0.96 0.12
N CYS A 111 6.91 -1.90 -0.79
CA CYS A 111 5.99 -1.70 -1.91
C CYS A 111 4.77 -2.61 -1.77
N ILE A 112 3.59 -2.02 -1.98
CA ILE A 112 2.30 -2.74 -2.01
C ILE A 112 1.63 -2.42 -3.33
N ASP A 113 1.52 -3.43 -4.20
CA ASP A 113 0.96 -3.26 -5.54
C ASP A 113 -0.57 -3.22 -5.50
N ARG A 114 -1.15 -2.43 -6.40
CA ARG A 114 -2.60 -2.44 -6.62
C ARG A 114 -3.08 -3.74 -7.23
N SER A 115 -4.32 -4.05 -7.00
CA SER A 115 -4.99 -5.16 -7.66
C SER A 115 -5.18 -4.90 -9.16
N THR A 116 -5.17 -5.95 -9.97
CA THR A 116 -5.58 -5.86 -11.37
C THR A 116 -7.03 -5.39 -11.48
N MET A 117 -7.93 -5.98 -10.68
CA MET A 117 -9.32 -5.56 -10.47
C MET A 117 -9.67 -5.79 -9.01
N GLY A 118 -10.50 -4.92 -8.42
CA GLY A 118 -10.82 -4.98 -7.00
C GLY A 118 -9.72 -4.37 -6.15
N SER A 119 -9.34 -5.02 -5.04
CA SER A 119 -8.39 -4.45 -4.09
C SER A 119 -7.36 -5.46 -3.62
N THR A 120 -6.14 -4.99 -3.42
CA THR A 120 -5.14 -5.64 -2.56
C THR A 120 -5.42 -5.19 -1.13
N PHE A 121 -5.46 -6.11 -0.18
CA PHE A 121 -5.82 -5.83 1.21
C PHE A 121 -4.65 -6.03 2.17
N VAL A 122 -4.45 -5.04 3.03
CA VAL A 122 -3.61 -5.15 4.24
C VAL A 122 -4.52 -4.90 5.44
N ARG A 123 -4.81 -5.97 6.16
CA ARG A 123 -5.81 -5.96 7.22
C ARG A 123 -5.30 -5.29 8.49
N LYS A 124 -6.23 -5.03 9.41
CA LYS A 124 -5.98 -4.31 10.66
C LYS A 124 -4.78 -4.89 11.44
N GLY A 125 -3.94 -4.00 11.95
CA GLY A 125 -2.84 -4.34 12.85
C GLY A 125 -1.63 -5.01 12.19
N VAL A 126 -1.60 -5.19 10.88
CA VAL A 126 -0.45 -5.74 10.15
C VAL A 126 0.77 -4.85 10.31
N LYS A 127 1.95 -5.49 10.48
CA LYS A 127 3.25 -4.80 10.55
C LYS A 127 4.19 -5.38 9.51
N LEU A 128 4.59 -4.56 8.55
CA LEU A 128 5.56 -4.90 7.52
C LEU A 128 6.85 -4.13 7.79
N ASP A 129 7.96 -4.86 7.84
CA ASP A 129 9.29 -4.29 8.00
C ASP A 129 9.78 -3.69 6.65
N ASN A 130 11.01 -3.25 6.61
CA ASN A 130 11.61 -2.58 5.46
C ASN A 130 11.79 -3.53 4.26
N LEU A 131 11.67 -2.97 3.05
CA LEU A 131 11.91 -3.68 1.79
C LEU A 131 10.99 -4.90 1.56
N VAL A 132 9.83 -4.92 2.15
CA VAL A 132 8.81 -5.97 1.90
C VAL A 132 8.12 -5.69 0.56
N GLN A 133 7.86 -6.74 -0.22
CA GLN A 133 7.06 -6.66 -1.45
C GLN A 133 5.74 -7.41 -1.29
N ILE A 134 4.63 -6.71 -1.40
CA ILE A 134 3.28 -7.26 -1.45
C ILE A 134 2.75 -7.09 -2.88
N ALA A 135 2.61 -8.19 -3.61
CA ALA A 135 2.14 -8.14 -4.97
C ALA A 135 0.60 -7.99 -5.07
N HIS A 136 0.13 -7.78 -6.29
CA HIS A 136 -1.27 -7.51 -6.63
C HIS A 136 -2.26 -8.60 -6.15
N ASN A 137 -3.48 -8.21 -5.85
CA ASN A 137 -4.58 -9.13 -5.48
C ASN A 137 -4.30 -9.98 -4.24
N THR A 138 -3.37 -9.60 -3.38
CA THR A 138 -3.12 -10.29 -2.11
C THR A 138 -4.10 -9.84 -1.03
N ASP A 139 -4.28 -10.68 -0.02
CA ASP A 139 -5.03 -10.36 1.20
C ASP A 139 -4.19 -10.79 2.40
N ILE A 140 -3.66 -9.81 3.15
CA ILE A 140 -2.80 -10.04 4.32
C ILE A 140 -3.66 -9.92 5.57
N GLY A 141 -3.88 -11.04 6.26
CA GLY A 141 -4.76 -11.16 7.42
C GLY A 141 -4.29 -10.36 8.64
N GLU A 142 -5.26 -10.07 9.51
CA GLU A 142 -5.07 -9.20 10.68
C GLU A 142 -3.89 -9.62 11.55
N ASN A 143 -3.19 -8.62 12.10
CA ASN A 143 -2.09 -8.79 13.05
C ASN A 143 -0.94 -9.68 12.55
N THR A 144 -0.83 -9.91 11.26
CA THR A 144 0.30 -10.61 10.64
C THR A 144 1.51 -9.69 10.60
N VAL A 145 2.69 -10.25 10.89
CA VAL A 145 3.96 -9.52 10.88
C VAL A 145 4.95 -10.14 9.89
N MET A 146 5.66 -9.30 9.16
CA MET A 146 6.66 -9.72 8.18
C MET A 146 7.96 -8.97 8.41
N SER A 147 9.04 -9.71 8.63
CA SER A 147 10.39 -9.13 8.74
C SER A 147 10.92 -8.65 7.38
N ALA A 148 12.05 -7.97 7.39
CA ALA A 148 12.60 -7.33 6.20
C ALA A 148 12.78 -8.26 5.00
N GLN A 149 12.54 -7.70 3.81
CA GLN A 149 12.73 -8.38 2.52
C GLN A 149 11.82 -9.60 2.28
N VAL A 150 10.71 -9.74 3.01
CA VAL A 150 9.69 -10.73 2.68
C VAL A 150 9.04 -10.36 1.36
N GLY A 151 8.81 -11.36 0.49
CA GLY A 151 8.12 -11.20 -0.78
C GLY A 151 6.86 -12.08 -0.85
N ILE A 152 5.70 -11.48 -1.06
CA ILE A 152 4.43 -12.18 -1.26
C ILE A 152 4.00 -12.01 -2.71
N ALA A 153 3.95 -13.11 -3.47
CA ALA A 153 3.55 -13.08 -4.86
C ALA A 153 2.01 -12.91 -5.02
N GLY A 154 1.60 -12.54 -6.23
CA GLY A 154 0.22 -12.14 -6.52
C GLY A 154 -0.85 -13.17 -6.20
N SER A 155 -2.04 -12.70 -5.86
CA SER A 155 -3.22 -13.52 -5.54
C SER A 155 -3.06 -14.47 -4.35
N THR A 156 -2.08 -14.25 -3.50
CA THR A 156 -1.88 -15.01 -2.26
C THR A 156 -2.78 -14.48 -1.16
N LYS A 157 -3.34 -15.39 -0.36
CA LYS A 157 -4.08 -15.08 0.86
C LYS A 157 -3.29 -15.53 2.07
N VAL A 158 -3.02 -14.61 2.98
CA VAL A 158 -2.33 -14.86 4.24
C VAL A 158 -3.33 -14.72 5.38
N GLY A 159 -3.41 -15.72 6.25
CA GLY A 159 -4.28 -15.73 7.41
C GLY A 159 -3.84 -14.71 8.48
N GLN A 160 -4.56 -14.74 9.59
CA GLN A 160 -4.31 -13.83 10.73
C GLN A 160 -3.15 -14.34 11.60
N TRP A 161 -2.47 -13.42 12.28
CA TRP A 161 -1.42 -13.68 13.27
C TRP A 161 -0.20 -14.44 12.73
N CYS A 162 0.00 -14.49 11.41
CA CYS A 162 1.16 -15.13 10.82
C CYS A 162 2.44 -14.32 11.12
N MET A 163 3.57 -15.04 11.24
CA MET A 163 4.89 -14.44 11.44
C MET A 163 5.85 -14.96 10.37
N PHE A 164 6.42 -14.04 9.58
CA PHE A 164 7.38 -14.38 8.53
C PHE A 164 8.78 -13.88 8.91
N GLY A 165 9.76 -14.78 8.88
CA GLY A 165 11.17 -14.41 9.00
C GLY A 165 11.66 -13.62 7.79
N GLY A 166 12.79 -12.91 7.94
CA GLY A 166 13.35 -12.10 6.86
C GLY A 166 13.70 -12.92 5.63
N GLN A 167 13.58 -12.31 4.44
CA GLN A 167 13.88 -12.89 3.13
C GLN A 167 13.04 -14.11 2.73
N VAL A 168 11.91 -14.35 3.39
CA VAL A 168 10.96 -15.39 2.98
C VAL A 168 10.24 -14.96 1.71
N GLY A 169 10.21 -15.84 0.71
CA GLY A 169 9.43 -15.70 -0.52
C GLY A 169 8.23 -16.64 -0.53
N ILE A 170 7.05 -16.10 -0.81
CA ILE A 170 5.79 -16.87 -0.90
C ILE A 170 5.31 -16.89 -2.36
N ALA A 171 5.06 -18.10 -2.88
CA ALA A 171 4.55 -18.29 -4.23
C ALA A 171 3.12 -17.74 -4.38
N GLY A 172 2.77 -17.38 -5.61
CA GLY A 172 1.44 -16.85 -5.94
C GLY A 172 0.31 -17.89 -5.86
N HIS A 173 -0.92 -17.40 -5.74
CA HIS A 173 -2.15 -18.20 -5.80
C HIS A 173 -2.28 -19.27 -4.72
N ILE A 174 -1.63 -19.10 -3.57
CA ILE A 174 -1.76 -20.02 -2.43
C ILE A 174 -2.47 -19.35 -1.25
N THR A 175 -2.92 -20.18 -0.33
CA THR A 175 -3.51 -19.72 0.94
C THR A 175 -2.67 -20.24 2.10
N ILE A 176 -2.26 -19.32 2.98
CA ILE A 176 -1.61 -19.62 4.26
C ILE A 176 -2.65 -19.45 5.34
N GLY A 177 -2.84 -20.47 6.16
CA GLY A 177 -3.82 -20.47 7.25
C GLY A 177 -3.44 -19.52 8.38
N ASN A 178 -4.35 -19.36 9.33
CA ASN A 178 -4.11 -18.61 10.57
C ASN A 178 -3.07 -19.34 11.44
N LYS A 179 -2.35 -18.53 12.25
CA LYS A 179 -1.52 -19.09 13.32
C LYS A 179 -2.37 -19.37 14.55
#